data_db00564874bc645abdbf889d0e5350e0
#
_entry.id   db00564874bc645abdbf889d0e5350e0
#
_cell.length_a   1.000
_cell.length_b   1.000
_cell.length_c   1.000
_cell.angle_alpha   90.00
_cell.angle_beta   90.00
_cell.angle_gamma   90.00
#
_symmetry.space_group_name_H-M   'P 1'
#
loop_
_entity.id
_entity.type
_entity.pdbx_description
1 polymer ?
#
loop_
_entity_poly.entity_id
_entity_poly.type
_entity_poly.pdbx_seq_one_letter_code
_entity_poly.pdbx_strand_id
1 'polypeptide(L)'
;GSEASIEGLKSQNNTLEVPGLKSTGHLLYIILDQSFNLSSHIGIPVNGIIGYHFLKNNLVEINYEKKRITIYDEENKIRKKIEKKFQEIPITIEKLKPYIRGSVIMDTSEIPVKLLVDIGNSDAVWLFQNASELIKVPEKNFEDYLGKGFSGDIEGRRAQIRKFTMSKFEFQDPVVAFPDTISIRNVKMVKDRAGSVGAEVL
;
A
#
# COMPACT_ATOMS: atom_id res chain seq x y z
N GLY A 1 -6.48 24.21 12.93
CA GLY A 1 -7.30 23.16 12.36
C GLY A 1 -7.11 21.86 13.12
N SER A 2 -8.21 21.24 13.55
CA SER A 2 -8.20 19.98 14.28
C SER A 2 -7.50 18.91 13.44
N GLU A 3 -6.48 18.27 13.99
CA GLU A 3 -5.97 17.02 13.44
C GLU A 3 -7.15 16.03 13.42
N ALA A 4 -7.47 15.51 12.25
CA ALA A 4 -8.49 14.48 12.16
C ALA A 4 -7.93 13.24 12.87
N SER A 5 -8.44 12.96 14.07
CA SER A 5 -8.16 11.74 14.82
C SER A 5 -9.37 10.83 14.70
N ILE A 6 -9.12 9.55 14.45
CA ILE A 6 -10.17 8.54 14.49
C ILE A 6 -10.22 8.00 15.91
N GLU A 7 -11.40 8.09 16.51
CA GLU A 7 -11.64 7.46 17.80
C GLU A 7 -11.82 5.94 17.63
N GLY A 8 -11.17 5.18 18.50
CA GLY A 8 -11.23 3.72 18.43
C GLY A 8 -10.88 3.06 19.75
N LEU A 9 -11.32 1.83 19.87
CA LEU A 9 -11.00 0.95 21.01
C LEU A 9 -9.87 0.00 20.62
N LYS A 10 -9.04 -0.34 21.61
CA LYS A 10 -7.99 -1.34 21.48
C LYS A 10 -8.40 -2.61 22.21
N SER A 11 -8.51 -3.72 21.46
CA SER A 11 -8.79 -5.05 22.02
C SER A 11 -7.59 -5.96 21.85
N GLN A 12 -7.20 -6.68 22.89
CA GLN A 12 -6.03 -7.55 22.91
C GLN A 12 -6.45 -9.03 23.03
N ASN A 13 -5.52 -9.94 22.69
CA ASN A 13 -5.70 -11.38 22.78
C ASN A 13 -6.88 -11.94 21.99
N ASN A 14 -7.19 -11.31 20.87
CA ASN A 14 -8.26 -11.78 20.00
C ASN A 14 -7.80 -13.00 19.18
N THR A 15 -8.77 -13.82 18.81
CA THR A 15 -8.58 -14.93 17.88
C THR A 15 -9.13 -14.55 16.52
N LEU A 16 -8.31 -14.73 15.50
CA LEU A 16 -8.70 -14.65 14.10
C LEU A 16 -8.88 -16.07 13.58
N GLU A 17 -10.04 -16.35 13.02
CA GLU A 17 -10.35 -17.63 12.40
C GLU A 17 -10.84 -17.41 10.97
N VAL A 18 -10.18 -18.06 10.05
CA VAL A 18 -10.54 -18.10 8.62
C VAL A 18 -10.48 -19.55 8.16
N PRO A 19 -11.14 -19.95 7.07
CA PRO A 19 -11.11 -21.33 6.60
C PRO A 19 -9.67 -21.88 6.51
N GLY A 20 -9.38 -22.92 7.30
CA GLY A 20 -8.07 -23.58 7.33
C GLY A 20 -7.01 -22.93 8.24
N LEU A 21 -7.29 -21.78 8.87
CA LEU A 21 -6.33 -21.13 9.77
C LEU A 21 -7.02 -20.56 11.01
N LYS A 22 -6.46 -20.87 12.19
CA LYS A 22 -6.80 -20.24 13.46
C LYS A 22 -5.55 -19.62 14.07
N SER A 23 -5.58 -18.33 14.31
CA SER A 23 -4.46 -17.57 14.86
C SER A 23 -4.91 -16.76 16.07
N THR A 24 -4.13 -16.79 17.16
CA THR A 24 -4.46 -16.17 18.44
C THR A 24 -3.52 -15.03 18.80
N GLY A 25 -3.86 -14.27 19.82
CA GLY A 25 -3.00 -13.19 20.33
C GLY A 25 -3.02 -11.92 19.47
N HIS A 26 -4.06 -11.74 18.65
CA HIS A 26 -4.16 -10.55 17.79
C HIS A 26 -4.59 -9.32 18.56
N LEU A 27 -3.95 -8.21 18.21
CA LEU A 27 -4.37 -6.87 18.57
C LEU A 27 -5.34 -6.36 17.51
N LEU A 28 -6.54 -5.96 17.93
CA LEU A 28 -7.52 -5.32 17.08
C LEU A 28 -7.71 -3.86 17.48
N TYR A 29 -7.91 -3.00 16.48
CA TYR A 29 -8.39 -1.65 16.63
C TYR A 29 -9.82 -1.59 16.10
N ILE A 30 -10.76 -1.25 16.96
CA ILE A 30 -12.19 -1.13 16.62
C ILE A 30 -12.45 0.34 16.36
N ILE A 31 -12.74 0.69 15.12
CA ILE A 31 -13.03 2.06 14.71
C ILE A 31 -14.48 2.35 15.05
N LEU A 32 -14.72 3.36 15.90
CA LEU A 32 -16.07 3.76 16.32
C LEU A 32 -16.64 4.88 15.44
N ASP A 33 -15.77 5.57 14.70
CA ASP A 33 -16.16 6.67 13.81
C ASP A 33 -16.94 6.13 12.60
N GLN A 34 -18.23 6.42 12.57
CA GLN A 34 -19.11 5.99 11.48
C GLN A 34 -18.82 6.72 10.15
N SER A 35 -18.11 7.84 10.16
CA SER A 35 -17.68 8.52 8.95
C SER A 35 -16.61 7.72 8.18
N PHE A 36 -15.89 6.83 8.87
CA PHE A 36 -14.97 5.90 8.25
C PHE A 36 -15.72 4.66 7.72
N ASN A 37 -16.42 4.84 6.60
CA ASN A 37 -17.21 3.79 5.97
C ASN A 37 -16.61 3.35 4.64
N LEU A 38 -15.74 2.34 4.67
CA LEU A 38 -15.13 1.77 3.47
C LEU A 38 -16.16 1.10 2.54
N SER A 39 -17.23 0.53 3.10
CA SER A 39 -18.25 -0.15 2.30
C SER A 39 -18.93 0.78 1.31
N SER A 40 -19.19 2.03 1.71
CA SER A 40 -19.80 3.04 0.84
C SER A 40 -18.90 3.41 -0.33
N HIS A 41 -17.57 3.41 -0.11
CA HIS A 41 -16.61 3.76 -1.16
C HIS A 41 -16.37 2.61 -2.14
N ILE A 42 -16.28 1.40 -1.64
CA ILE A 42 -15.95 0.22 -2.46
C ILE A 42 -17.20 -0.40 -3.10
N GLY A 43 -18.39 -0.08 -2.59
CA GLY A 43 -19.66 -0.60 -3.08
C GLY A 43 -19.98 -2.03 -2.66
N ILE A 44 -19.18 -2.62 -1.78
CA ILE A 44 -19.38 -3.94 -1.17
C ILE A 44 -19.18 -3.87 0.34
N PRO A 45 -19.79 -4.76 1.15
CA PRO A 45 -19.55 -4.80 2.58
C PRO A 45 -18.08 -5.03 2.93
N VAL A 46 -17.48 -4.10 3.67
CA VAL A 46 -16.11 -4.20 4.21
C VAL A 46 -16.19 -4.11 5.73
N ASN A 47 -15.90 -5.21 6.42
CA ASN A 47 -16.03 -5.31 7.88
C ASN A 47 -14.71 -5.06 8.62
N GLY A 48 -13.59 -4.96 7.90
CA GLY A 48 -12.29 -4.70 8.51
C GLY A 48 -11.12 -4.79 7.54
N ILE A 49 -9.93 -4.51 8.06
CA ILE A 49 -8.68 -4.54 7.33
C ILE A 49 -7.75 -5.54 8.01
N ILE A 50 -7.22 -6.48 7.24
CA ILE A 50 -6.16 -7.40 7.67
C ILE A 50 -4.82 -6.81 7.24
N GLY A 51 -3.93 -6.57 8.18
CA GLY A 51 -2.66 -5.90 7.93
C GLY A 51 -1.44 -6.73 8.25
N TYR A 52 -0.31 -6.03 8.36
CA TYR A 52 1.04 -6.58 8.56
C TYR A 52 1.14 -7.63 9.68
N HIS A 53 0.48 -7.42 10.81
CA HIS A 53 0.57 -8.36 11.95
C HIS A 53 0.08 -9.77 11.63
N PHE A 54 -0.88 -9.88 10.72
CA PHE A 54 -1.35 -11.18 10.23
C PHE A 54 -0.38 -11.77 9.19
N LEU A 55 0.12 -10.94 8.29
CA LEU A 55 0.95 -11.39 7.16
C LEU A 55 2.39 -11.75 7.56
N LYS A 56 2.96 -11.09 8.56
CA LYS A 56 4.40 -11.12 8.90
C LYS A 56 4.98 -12.50 9.23
N ASN A 57 4.17 -13.41 9.73
CA ASN A 57 4.61 -14.74 10.18
C ASN A 57 4.18 -15.86 9.23
N ASN A 58 3.59 -15.52 8.09
CA ASN A 58 3.04 -16.49 7.16
C ASN A 58 3.61 -16.26 5.76
N LEU A 59 3.81 -17.35 5.02
CA LEU A 59 3.98 -17.26 3.58
C LEU A 59 2.60 -17.11 2.95
N VAL A 60 2.34 -15.96 2.34
CA VAL A 60 1.04 -15.60 1.80
C VAL A 60 1.13 -15.38 0.30
N GLU A 61 0.31 -16.07 -0.47
CA GLU A 61 0.11 -15.82 -1.90
C GLU A 61 -1.19 -15.04 -2.09
N ILE A 62 -1.10 -13.92 -2.79
CA ILE A 62 -2.26 -13.12 -3.21
C ILE A 62 -2.39 -13.27 -4.72
N ASN A 63 -3.47 -13.88 -5.17
CA ASN A 63 -3.74 -14.08 -6.59
C ASN A 63 -4.99 -13.29 -6.99
N TYR A 64 -4.77 -12.14 -7.63
CA TYR A 64 -5.85 -11.24 -8.04
C TYR A 64 -6.74 -11.83 -9.12
N GLU A 65 -6.20 -12.57 -10.08
CA GLU A 65 -6.97 -13.21 -11.15
C GLU A 65 -7.97 -14.23 -10.58
N LYS A 66 -7.50 -15.07 -9.64
CA LYS A 66 -8.33 -16.09 -8.98
C LYS A 66 -9.11 -15.55 -7.78
N LYS A 67 -8.91 -14.29 -7.43
CA LYS A 67 -9.51 -13.65 -6.25
C LYS A 67 -9.31 -14.49 -4.97
N ARG A 68 -8.08 -14.99 -4.78
CA ARG A 68 -7.75 -15.92 -3.72
C ARG A 68 -6.50 -15.49 -2.95
N ILE A 69 -6.58 -15.61 -1.63
CA ILE A 69 -5.44 -15.51 -0.72
C ILE A 69 -5.17 -16.92 -0.20
N THR A 70 -3.93 -17.37 -0.30
CA THR A 70 -3.49 -18.67 0.22
C THR A 70 -2.42 -18.46 1.27
N ILE A 71 -2.59 -19.09 2.42
CA ILE A 71 -1.59 -19.09 3.50
C ILE A 71 -1.01 -20.50 3.57
N TYR A 72 0.31 -20.57 3.61
CA TYR A 72 1.03 -21.83 3.56
C TYR A 72 1.61 -22.18 4.93
N ASP A 73 1.25 -23.34 5.48
CA ASP A 73 1.77 -23.86 6.76
C ASP A 73 3.19 -24.39 6.66
N GLU A 74 3.56 -24.94 5.49
CA GLU A 74 4.86 -25.55 5.27
C GLU A 74 5.70 -24.71 4.29
N GLU A 75 6.36 -23.70 4.80
CA GLU A 75 7.20 -22.78 4.01
C GLU A 75 8.25 -23.52 3.16
N ASN A 76 8.91 -24.52 3.71
CA ASN A 76 10.04 -25.18 3.05
C ASN A 76 9.69 -26.00 1.79
N LYS A 77 8.51 -26.64 1.74
CA LYS A 77 8.09 -27.44 0.59
C LYS A 77 7.66 -26.59 -0.60
N ILE A 78 7.12 -25.42 -0.32
CA ILE A 78 6.53 -24.54 -1.32
C ILE A 78 7.56 -23.54 -1.82
N ARG A 79 8.50 -23.14 -0.98
CA ARG A 79 9.54 -22.16 -1.29
C ARG A 79 10.28 -22.50 -2.59
N LYS A 80 10.75 -23.73 -2.77
CA LYS A 80 11.43 -24.17 -4.01
C LYS A 80 10.57 -24.06 -5.27
N LYS A 81 9.24 -24.19 -5.12
CA LYS A 81 8.29 -24.06 -6.24
C LYS A 81 8.02 -22.59 -6.57
N ILE A 82 7.97 -21.75 -5.55
CA ILE A 82 7.77 -20.29 -5.65
C ILE A 82 8.99 -19.64 -6.28
N GLU A 83 10.19 -19.95 -5.81
CA GLU A 83 11.46 -19.42 -6.31
C GLU A 83 11.65 -19.57 -7.83
N LYS A 84 11.05 -20.62 -8.42
CA LYS A 84 11.10 -20.84 -9.87
C LYS A 84 10.10 -19.98 -10.67
N LYS A 85 9.07 -19.45 -10.04
CA LYS A 85 7.96 -18.78 -10.72
C LYS A 85 7.92 -17.27 -10.42
N PHE A 86 8.45 -16.87 -9.29
CA PHE A 86 8.35 -15.50 -8.80
C PHE A 86 9.72 -14.84 -8.77
N GLN A 87 9.72 -13.54 -8.96
CA GLN A 87 10.90 -12.71 -8.75
C GLN A 87 10.93 -12.26 -7.30
N GLU A 88 12.03 -12.53 -6.62
CA GLU A 88 12.27 -11.96 -5.30
C GLU A 88 12.60 -10.48 -5.39
N ILE A 89 11.89 -9.69 -4.58
CA ILE A 89 12.14 -8.27 -4.40
C ILE A 89 12.40 -8.03 -2.92
N PRO A 90 13.60 -7.57 -2.53
CA PRO A 90 13.92 -7.29 -1.13
C PRO A 90 13.01 -6.19 -0.57
N ILE A 91 12.48 -6.41 0.62
CA ILE A 91 11.73 -5.41 1.37
C ILE A 91 12.45 -5.04 2.65
N THR A 92 12.28 -3.81 3.12
CA THR A 92 12.69 -3.38 4.45
C THR A 92 11.45 -3.15 5.31
N ILE A 93 11.50 -3.58 6.57
CA ILE A 93 10.39 -3.34 7.51
C ILE A 93 10.77 -2.20 8.44
N GLU A 94 10.04 -1.09 8.35
CA GLU A 94 10.22 0.08 9.20
C GLU A 94 8.89 0.46 9.84
N LYS A 95 8.87 0.59 11.17
CA LYS A 95 7.64 0.87 11.94
C LYS A 95 6.47 -0.04 11.57
N LEU A 96 6.75 -1.34 11.43
CA LEU A 96 5.77 -2.39 11.06
C LEU A 96 5.13 -2.20 9.67
N LYS A 97 5.83 -1.54 8.77
CA LYS A 97 5.39 -1.33 7.38
C LYS A 97 6.46 -1.80 6.40
N PRO A 98 6.08 -2.50 5.33
CA PRO A 98 7.00 -2.96 4.31
C PRO A 98 7.32 -1.85 3.30
N TYR A 99 8.60 -1.71 2.97
CA TYR A 99 9.09 -0.76 1.97
C TYR A 99 9.94 -1.46 0.93
N ILE A 100 9.82 -1.01 -0.30
CA ILE A 100 10.70 -1.39 -1.41
C ILE A 100 11.47 -0.17 -1.92
N ARG A 101 12.56 -0.43 -2.63
CA ARG A 101 13.28 0.56 -3.41
C ARG A 101 13.02 0.36 -4.88
N GLY A 102 12.89 1.48 -5.59
CA GLY A 102 12.71 1.54 -7.02
C GLY A 102 13.22 2.86 -7.56
N SER A 103 12.93 3.14 -8.81
CA SER A 103 13.21 4.44 -9.43
C SER A 103 12.05 4.87 -10.32
N VAL A 104 11.92 6.17 -10.49
CA VAL A 104 11.00 6.77 -11.46
C VAL A 104 11.76 7.68 -12.40
N ILE A 105 11.34 7.74 -13.66
CA ILE A 105 11.78 8.73 -14.63
C ILE A 105 10.57 9.61 -14.91
N MET A 106 10.65 10.86 -14.44
CA MET A 106 9.59 11.85 -14.65
C MET A 106 9.69 12.47 -16.03
N ASP A 107 10.84 13.01 -16.34
CA ASP A 107 11.17 13.63 -17.63
C ASP A 107 12.45 13.01 -18.20
N THR A 108 13.62 13.42 -17.75
CA THR A 108 14.91 12.90 -18.21
C THR A 108 15.74 12.27 -17.12
N SER A 109 15.48 12.63 -15.87
CA SER A 109 16.27 12.20 -14.71
C SER A 109 15.65 10.99 -14.04
N GLU A 110 16.50 10.03 -13.72
CA GLU A 110 16.12 8.89 -12.87
C GLU A 110 16.19 9.30 -11.40
N ILE A 111 15.09 9.12 -10.70
CA ILE A 111 14.92 9.51 -9.30
C ILE A 111 14.73 8.24 -8.48
N PRO A 112 15.65 7.90 -7.55
CA PRO A 112 15.47 6.79 -6.66
C PRO A 112 14.32 7.08 -5.67
N VAL A 113 13.47 6.08 -5.44
CA VAL A 113 12.30 6.20 -4.57
C VAL A 113 12.23 5.05 -3.57
N LYS A 114 11.79 5.37 -2.35
CA LYS A 114 11.43 4.41 -1.31
C LYS A 114 9.91 4.42 -1.16
N LEU A 115 9.28 3.31 -1.49
CA LEU A 115 7.83 3.20 -1.56
C LEU A 115 7.30 2.24 -0.50
N LEU A 116 6.20 2.60 0.16
CA LEU A 116 5.44 1.68 0.99
C LEU A 116 4.75 0.66 0.08
N VAL A 117 4.87 -0.62 0.39
CA VAL A 117 4.06 -1.67 -0.25
C VAL A 117 2.66 -1.63 0.36
N ASP A 118 1.69 -1.19 -0.41
CA ASP A 118 0.31 -0.96 0.04
C ASP A 118 -0.70 -1.67 -0.88
N ILE A 119 -0.96 -2.92 -0.58
CA ILE A 119 -1.92 -3.75 -1.34
C ILE A 119 -3.38 -3.29 -1.20
N GLY A 120 -3.67 -2.38 -0.28
CA GLY A 120 -4.98 -1.73 -0.15
C GLY A 120 -5.15 -0.52 -1.07
N ASN A 121 -4.07 -0.07 -1.71
CA ASN A 121 -4.09 0.97 -2.72
C ASN A 121 -4.27 0.34 -4.11
N SER A 122 -5.33 0.70 -4.83
CA SER A 122 -5.62 0.18 -6.17
C SER A 122 -4.73 0.75 -7.27
N ASP A 123 -4.08 1.89 -7.03
CA ASP A 123 -3.23 2.54 -8.03
C ASP A 123 -1.89 1.82 -8.23
N ALA A 124 -1.22 2.09 -9.33
CA ALA A 124 0.14 1.61 -9.60
C ALA A 124 1.14 2.19 -8.59
N VAL A 125 1.28 3.50 -8.57
CA VAL A 125 2.23 4.23 -7.72
C VAL A 125 1.65 5.56 -7.29
N TRP A 126 1.86 5.89 -6.02
CA TRP A 126 1.70 7.25 -5.49
C TRP A 126 3.05 7.87 -5.28
N LEU A 127 3.21 9.13 -5.69
CA LEU A 127 4.43 9.92 -5.51
C LEU A 127 4.14 11.18 -4.71
N PHE A 128 4.92 11.43 -3.67
CA PHE A 128 4.78 12.59 -2.81
C PHE A 128 5.67 13.72 -3.30
N GLN A 129 5.05 14.83 -3.71
CA GLN A 129 5.75 16.01 -4.27
C GLN A 129 6.79 16.59 -3.32
N ASN A 130 6.60 16.44 -2.02
CA ASN A 130 7.52 16.96 -0.99
C ASN A 130 8.63 15.98 -0.59
N ALA A 131 8.69 14.81 -1.20
CA ALA A 131 9.74 13.82 -0.91
C ALA A 131 11.07 14.16 -1.61
N SER A 132 11.01 14.84 -2.74
CA SER A 132 12.18 15.33 -3.48
C SER A 132 11.77 16.52 -4.34
N GLU A 133 12.67 17.48 -4.52
CA GLU A 133 12.48 18.63 -5.44
C GLU A 133 12.32 18.19 -6.91
N LEU A 134 12.79 16.99 -7.23
CA LEU A 134 12.68 16.40 -8.56
C LEU A 134 11.29 15.73 -8.82
N ILE A 135 10.53 15.42 -7.77
CA ILE A 135 9.19 14.84 -7.91
C ILE A 135 8.19 15.99 -8.04
N LYS A 136 7.81 16.30 -9.27
CA LYS A 136 6.83 17.34 -9.60
C LYS A 136 5.69 16.75 -10.39
N VAL A 137 4.48 17.26 -10.19
CA VAL A 137 3.35 16.86 -11.05
C VAL A 137 3.62 17.32 -12.48
N PRO A 138 3.60 16.41 -13.48
CA PRO A 138 3.72 16.78 -14.88
C PRO A 138 2.68 17.84 -15.30
N GLU A 139 2.99 18.69 -16.28
CA GLU A 139 2.04 19.70 -16.78
C GLU A 139 0.75 19.08 -17.28
N LYS A 140 0.86 17.96 -18.00
CA LYS A 140 -0.30 17.20 -18.45
C LYS A 140 -0.79 16.29 -17.33
N ASN A 141 -1.74 16.77 -16.55
CA ASN A 141 -2.35 16.07 -15.43
C ASN A 141 -3.86 16.37 -15.35
N PHE A 142 -4.56 15.63 -14.48
CA PHE A 142 -5.95 15.91 -14.14
C PHE A 142 -6.17 15.69 -12.64
N GLU A 143 -7.09 16.44 -12.05
CA GLU A 143 -7.52 16.28 -10.67
C GLU A 143 -8.37 15.03 -10.52
N ASP A 144 -8.18 14.29 -9.43
CA ASP A 144 -8.93 13.08 -9.16
C ASP A 144 -9.02 12.78 -7.66
N TYR A 145 -10.09 12.11 -7.30
CA TYR A 145 -10.26 11.52 -5.98
C TYR A 145 -9.44 10.22 -5.91
N LEU A 146 -8.43 10.19 -5.04
CA LEU A 146 -7.49 9.07 -4.94
C LEU A 146 -7.91 8.01 -3.92
N GLY A 147 -8.94 8.28 -3.12
CA GLY A 147 -9.45 7.32 -2.17
C GLY A 147 -9.71 7.88 -0.78
N LYS A 148 -9.99 7.00 0.16
CA LYS A 148 -10.24 7.34 1.56
C LYS A 148 -9.18 6.74 2.48
N GLY A 149 -8.48 7.62 3.19
CA GLY A 149 -7.56 7.25 4.26
C GLY A 149 -8.21 7.36 5.64
N PHE A 150 -7.47 6.98 6.67
CA PHE A 150 -7.91 7.16 8.06
C PHE A 150 -8.11 8.63 8.44
N SER A 151 -7.44 9.56 7.76
CA SER A 151 -7.54 11.00 8.04
C SER A 151 -8.59 11.72 7.18
N GLY A 152 -9.39 10.99 6.41
CA GLY A 152 -10.40 11.53 5.50
C GLY A 152 -10.13 11.24 4.04
N ASP A 153 -10.79 11.98 3.18
CA ASP A 153 -10.68 11.84 1.74
C ASP A 153 -9.31 12.30 1.25
N ILE A 154 -8.80 11.61 0.24
CA ILE A 154 -7.51 11.89 -0.37
C ILE A 154 -7.76 12.35 -1.80
N GLU A 155 -7.54 13.63 -1.99
CA GLU A 155 -7.57 14.27 -3.30
C GLU A 155 -6.15 14.42 -3.83
N GLY A 156 -6.04 14.59 -5.13
CA GLY A 156 -4.76 14.81 -5.77
C GLY A 156 -4.87 14.86 -7.27
N ARG A 157 -3.78 14.54 -7.94
CA ARG A 157 -3.69 14.58 -9.41
C ARG A 157 -3.15 13.28 -9.94
N ARG A 158 -3.57 12.92 -11.14
CA ARG A 158 -2.99 11.82 -11.92
C ARG A 158 -2.26 12.37 -13.11
N ALA A 159 -1.09 11.79 -13.38
CA ALA A 159 -0.32 12.10 -14.57
C ALA A 159 0.47 10.87 -15.03
N GLN A 160 0.75 10.82 -16.31
CA GLN A 160 1.65 9.83 -16.88
C GLN A 160 3.11 10.26 -16.63
N ILE A 161 3.95 9.32 -16.18
CA ILE A 161 5.40 9.49 -16.11
C ILE A 161 6.06 8.57 -17.13
N ARG A 162 7.34 8.80 -17.46
CA ARG A 162 8.02 8.01 -18.51
C ARG A 162 8.26 6.56 -18.09
N LYS A 163 8.69 6.33 -16.85
CA LYS A 163 9.02 4.97 -16.40
C LYS A 163 8.95 4.85 -14.89
N PHE A 164 8.52 3.69 -14.42
CA PHE A 164 8.72 3.19 -13.08
C PHE A 164 9.49 1.87 -13.13
N THR A 165 10.50 1.72 -12.27
CA THR A 165 11.31 0.50 -12.20
C THR A 165 11.32 -0.05 -10.78
N MET A 166 11.11 -1.33 -10.63
CA MET A 166 11.15 -2.05 -9.36
C MET A 166 11.87 -3.40 -9.59
N SER A 167 13.09 -3.52 -9.06
CA SER A 167 13.97 -4.65 -9.36
C SER A 167 14.19 -4.78 -10.88
N LYS A 168 13.83 -5.91 -11.48
CA LYS A 168 13.91 -6.13 -12.94
C LYS A 168 12.64 -5.75 -13.70
N PHE A 169 11.58 -5.35 -12.99
CA PHE A 169 10.33 -4.96 -13.62
C PHE A 169 10.39 -3.49 -14.03
N GLU A 170 10.08 -3.24 -15.28
CA GLU A 170 10.00 -1.91 -15.86
C GLU A 170 8.59 -1.66 -16.39
N PHE A 171 7.99 -0.56 -15.97
CA PHE A 171 6.68 -0.11 -16.39
C PHE A 171 6.86 1.16 -17.21
N GLN A 172 6.54 1.08 -18.50
CA GLN A 172 6.65 2.22 -19.41
C GLN A 172 5.37 3.03 -19.37
N ASP A 173 5.52 4.33 -19.33
CA ASP A 173 4.44 5.31 -19.37
C ASP A 173 3.30 5.08 -18.35
N PRO A 174 3.59 4.66 -17.09
CA PRO A 174 2.53 4.40 -16.13
C PRO A 174 1.83 5.70 -15.73
N VAL A 175 0.51 5.59 -15.48
CA VAL A 175 -0.23 6.66 -14.81
C VAL A 175 0.00 6.52 -13.32
N VAL A 176 0.47 7.60 -12.70
CA VAL A 176 0.74 7.65 -11.26
C VAL A 176 -0.07 8.75 -10.59
N ALA A 177 -0.33 8.60 -9.31
CA ALA A 177 -1.05 9.59 -8.54
C ALA A 177 -0.11 10.45 -7.68
N PHE A 178 -0.45 11.71 -7.56
CA PHE A 178 0.23 12.73 -6.76
C PHE A 178 -0.75 13.26 -5.72
N PRO A 179 -0.84 12.66 -4.53
CA PRO A 179 -1.73 13.13 -3.49
C PRO A 179 -1.38 14.55 -3.06
N ASP A 180 -2.39 15.33 -2.73
CA ASP A 180 -2.20 16.67 -2.19
C ASP A 180 -1.47 16.62 -0.85
N THR A 181 -0.57 17.57 -0.64
CA THR A 181 0.27 17.62 0.57
C THR A 181 -0.55 17.71 1.86
N ILE A 182 -1.73 18.29 1.81
CA ILE A 182 -2.66 18.36 2.94
C ILE A 182 -3.18 16.96 3.28
N SER A 183 -3.57 16.19 2.28
CA SER A 183 -4.12 14.85 2.45
C SER A 183 -3.10 13.85 3.04
N ILE A 184 -1.81 14.08 2.79
CA ILE A 184 -0.72 13.19 3.23
C ILE A 184 0.13 13.77 4.37
N ARG A 185 -0.25 14.89 4.99
CA ARG A 185 0.55 15.55 6.05
C ARG A 185 0.94 14.62 7.20
N ASN A 186 0.08 13.67 7.54
CA ASN A 186 0.31 12.69 8.61
C ASN A 186 1.12 11.46 8.17
N VAL A 187 1.47 11.36 6.89
CA VAL A 187 2.19 10.21 6.31
C VAL A 187 3.72 10.32 6.47
N LYS A 188 4.24 11.48 6.87
CA LYS A 188 5.69 11.76 7.01
C LYS A 188 6.41 11.01 8.14
N MET A 189 5.91 9.85 8.58
CA MET A 189 6.47 9.18 9.75
C MET A 189 7.73 8.33 9.48
N VAL A 190 8.12 8.14 8.23
CA VAL A 190 9.31 7.36 7.85
C VAL A 190 10.21 8.19 6.97
N LYS A 191 11.50 8.24 7.34
CA LYS A 191 12.52 8.98 6.60
C LYS A 191 12.62 8.47 5.15
N ASP A 192 12.76 9.40 4.22
CA ASP A 192 12.98 9.17 2.78
C ASP A 192 11.83 8.42 2.07
N ARG A 193 10.66 8.31 2.68
CA ARG A 193 9.49 7.75 1.98
C ARG A 193 9.04 8.71 0.88
N ALA A 194 9.09 8.23 -0.38
CA ALA A 194 8.69 8.99 -1.55
C ALA A 194 7.25 8.73 -2.01
N GLY A 195 6.60 7.71 -1.43
CA GLY A 195 5.23 7.36 -1.85
C GLY A 195 4.80 5.97 -1.42
N SER A 196 3.96 5.35 -2.25
CA SER A 196 3.55 3.95 -2.12
C SER A 196 3.44 3.26 -3.48
N VAL A 197 3.60 1.95 -3.48
CA VAL A 197 3.31 1.07 -4.61
C VAL A 197 2.06 0.26 -4.26
N GLY A 198 1.12 0.22 -5.19
CA GLY A 198 -0.17 -0.41 -4.98
C GLY A 198 -0.41 -1.66 -5.81
N ALA A 199 -1.64 -2.17 -5.76
CA ALA A 199 -2.01 -3.47 -6.28
C ALA A 199 -1.94 -3.60 -7.81
N GLU A 200 -1.97 -2.49 -8.55
CA GLU A 200 -1.92 -2.52 -10.02
C GLU A 200 -0.57 -3.05 -10.56
N VAL A 201 0.51 -2.95 -9.79
CA VAL A 201 1.87 -3.40 -10.19
C VAL A 201 2.43 -4.52 -9.30
N LEU A 202 1.69 -4.98 -8.29
CA LEU A 202 2.12 -6.02 -7.36
C LEU A 202 1.65 -7.42 -7.75
#